data_0a51941e3d78128fcfe9e6f67f7ca4f9
#
_entry.id   0a51941e3d78128fcfe9e6f67f7ca4f9
#
_cell.length_a   1.000
_cell.length_b   1.000
_cell.length_c   1.000
_cell.angle_alpha   90.00
_cell.angle_beta   90.00
_cell.angle_gamma   90.00
#
_symmetry.space_group_name_H-M   'P 1'
#
loop_
_entity.id
_entity.type
_entity.pdbx_description
1 polymer ?
#
loop_
_entity_poly.entity_id
_entity_poly.type
_entity_poly.pdbx_seq_one_letter_code
_entity_poly.pdbx_strand_id
1 'polypeptide(L)'
;IVDDQKRPMFDSGSAVLKPYMRDILREVGSALLDVENKISLDGHTDRSPYSNDGRGYSNWELSADRANASRRELVSAGMPDEKLVRVVGMASSLLLEPDNPLSPSNRRISILVMTKEAEERLLGGERVAVDTETEPPTPSILPPKPALR
;
A
#
# COMPACT_ATOMS: atom_id res chain seq x y z
N ILE A 1 13.66 3.18 0.82
CA ILE A 1 14.29 4.46 0.45
C ILE A 1 13.64 5.55 1.27
N VAL A 2 14.42 6.21 2.08
CA VAL A 2 13.98 7.22 3.05
C VAL A 2 14.36 8.61 2.55
N ASP A 3 13.47 9.56 2.76
CA ASP A 3 13.72 10.95 2.42
C ASP A 3 14.76 11.59 3.38
N ASP A 4 15.53 12.51 2.83
CA ASP A 4 16.50 13.30 3.59
C ASP A 4 16.26 14.78 3.28
N GLN A 5 16.32 15.63 4.29
CA GLN A 5 16.17 17.08 4.12
C GLN A 5 17.15 17.67 3.11
N LYS A 6 18.35 17.10 2.99
CA LYS A 6 19.38 17.55 2.06
C LYS A 6 19.17 16.99 0.65
N ARG A 7 18.50 15.84 0.53
CA ARG A 7 18.23 15.15 -0.73
C ARG A 7 16.81 14.59 -0.74
N PRO A 8 15.80 15.42 -0.90
CA PRO A 8 14.43 14.95 -0.98
C PRO A 8 14.22 14.14 -2.27
N MET A 9 13.46 13.06 -2.18
CA MET A 9 13.07 12.24 -3.34
C MET A 9 12.12 12.98 -4.27
N PHE A 10 11.29 13.82 -3.69
CA PHE A 10 10.26 14.63 -4.35
C PHE A 10 10.32 16.05 -3.81
N ASP A 11 9.86 17.02 -4.60
CA ASP A 11 9.56 18.34 -4.05
C ASP A 11 8.34 18.26 -3.10
N SER A 12 8.23 19.24 -2.21
CA SER A 12 7.11 19.29 -1.26
C SER A 12 5.77 19.23 -1.99
N GLY A 13 4.90 18.33 -1.55
CA GLY A 13 3.57 18.13 -2.15
C GLY A 13 3.57 17.59 -3.59
N SER A 14 4.71 17.22 -4.14
CA SER A 14 4.86 16.70 -5.51
C SER A 14 5.07 15.19 -5.53
N ALA A 15 4.56 14.55 -6.58
CA ALA A 15 4.85 13.15 -6.93
C ALA A 15 5.81 13.03 -8.12
N VAL A 16 6.50 14.11 -8.48
CA VAL A 16 7.53 14.09 -9.51
C VAL A 16 8.88 13.76 -8.90
N LEU A 17 9.47 12.65 -9.34
CA LEU A 17 10.76 12.18 -8.85
C LEU A 17 11.89 13.15 -9.24
N LYS A 18 12.77 13.42 -8.29
CA LYS A 18 14.04 14.12 -8.56
C LYS A 18 14.93 13.26 -9.45
N PRO A 19 15.77 13.86 -10.33
CA PRO A 19 16.60 13.11 -11.29
C PRO A 19 17.48 12.05 -10.64
N TYR A 20 18.14 12.36 -9.51
CA TYR A 20 18.99 11.39 -8.83
C TYR A 20 18.20 10.19 -8.28
N MET A 21 16.95 10.42 -7.89
CA MET A 21 16.06 9.37 -7.39
C MET A 21 15.63 8.43 -8.51
N ARG A 22 15.44 8.95 -9.71
CA ARG A 22 15.19 8.13 -10.90
C ARG A 22 16.36 7.18 -11.16
N ASP A 23 17.59 7.67 -11.06
CA ASP A 23 18.77 6.85 -11.26
C ASP A 23 18.87 5.73 -10.21
N ILE A 24 18.61 6.03 -8.96
CA ILE A 24 18.57 5.02 -7.88
C ILE A 24 17.49 3.96 -8.15
N LEU A 25 16.29 4.38 -8.49
CA LEU A 25 15.19 3.46 -8.78
C LEU A 25 15.45 2.58 -10.01
N ARG A 26 16.11 3.12 -11.03
CA ARG A 26 16.53 2.34 -12.20
C ARG A 26 17.56 1.27 -11.83
N GLU A 27 18.52 1.59 -10.98
CA GLU A 27 19.47 0.60 -10.45
C GLU A 27 18.77 -0.48 -9.64
N VAL A 28 17.84 -0.10 -8.78
CA VAL A 28 17.03 -1.05 -8.01
C VAL A 28 16.19 -1.92 -8.94
N GLY A 29 15.55 -1.34 -9.95
CA GLY A 29 14.79 -2.09 -10.95
C GLY A 29 15.63 -3.11 -11.71
N SER A 30 16.84 -2.73 -12.09
CA SER A 30 17.79 -3.66 -12.73
C SER A 30 18.21 -4.79 -11.80
N ALA A 31 18.46 -4.50 -10.53
CA ALA A 31 18.81 -5.51 -9.54
C ALA A 31 17.66 -6.50 -9.28
N LEU A 32 16.43 -6.01 -9.32
CA LEU A 32 15.24 -6.85 -9.12
C LEU A 32 14.94 -7.80 -10.29
N LEU A 33 15.55 -7.56 -11.48
CA LEU A 33 15.39 -8.49 -12.61
C LEU A 33 15.91 -9.90 -12.29
N ASP A 34 16.95 -9.99 -11.49
CA ASP A 34 17.57 -11.26 -11.11
C ASP A 34 16.85 -11.97 -9.95
N VAL A 35 15.80 -11.35 -9.40
CA VAL A 35 15.03 -11.87 -8.28
C VAL A 35 13.68 -12.35 -8.79
N GLU A 36 13.34 -13.62 -8.57
CA GLU A 36 12.07 -14.21 -8.99
C GLU A 36 10.87 -13.73 -8.15
N ASN A 37 11.14 -13.28 -6.94
CA ASN A 37 10.10 -12.86 -5.99
C ASN A 37 9.35 -11.63 -6.51
N LYS A 38 8.06 -11.59 -6.23
CA LYS A 38 7.24 -10.41 -6.48
C LYS A 38 7.42 -9.36 -5.39
N ILE A 39 7.08 -8.13 -5.72
CA ILE A 39 7.26 -6.98 -4.82
C ILE A 39 5.94 -6.25 -4.57
N SER A 40 5.89 -5.56 -3.43
CA SER A 40 4.91 -4.54 -3.10
C SER A 40 5.60 -3.19 -2.99
N LEU A 41 4.97 -2.14 -3.49
CA LEU A 41 5.43 -0.77 -3.34
C LEU A 41 4.49 -0.01 -2.43
N ASP A 42 5.03 0.53 -1.35
CA ASP A 42 4.27 1.31 -0.39
C ASP A 42 4.84 2.73 -0.28
N GLY A 43 3.98 3.73 -0.47
CA GLY A 43 4.32 5.13 -0.26
C GLY A 43 3.87 5.61 1.12
N HIS A 44 4.73 6.39 1.79
CA HIS A 44 4.47 6.93 3.11
C HIS A 44 4.78 8.42 3.16
N THR A 45 4.02 9.16 3.97
CA THR A 45 4.27 10.56 4.27
C THR A 45 4.60 10.75 5.75
N ASP A 46 5.13 11.93 6.10
CA ASP A 46 5.10 12.40 7.47
C ASP A 46 3.68 12.85 7.86
N ARG A 47 3.49 13.32 9.07
CA ARG A 47 2.20 13.77 9.58
C ARG A 47 1.88 15.23 9.24
N SER A 48 2.70 15.91 8.44
CA SER A 48 2.39 17.26 7.95
C SER A 48 1.12 17.21 7.11
N PRO A 49 0.12 18.09 7.39
CA PRO A 49 -1.09 18.12 6.59
C PRO A 49 -0.77 18.56 5.17
N TYR A 50 -1.41 17.92 4.18
CA TYR A 50 -1.33 18.37 2.81
C TYR A 50 -2.15 19.65 2.64
N SER A 51 -1.52 20.70 2.18
CA SER A 51 -2.16 22.02 2.02
C SER A 51 -2.78 22.15 0.62
N ASN A 52 -4.08 21.85 0.50
CA ASN A 52 -4.79 22.05 -0.76
C ASN A 52 -6.22 22.61 -0.59
N ASP A 53 -6.50 23.32 0.49
CA ASP A 53 -7.78 23.97 0.76
C ASP A 53 -9.02 23.05 0.71
N GLY A 54 -8.86 21.79 1.10
CA GLY A 54 -9.96 20.82 1.18
C GLY A 54 -10.48 20.29 -0.16
N ARG A 55 -9.70 20.41 -1.24
CA ARG A 55 -10.10 20.01 -2.59
C ARG A 55 -9.96 18.51 -2.92
N GLY A 56 -10.09 17.63 -1.94
CA GLY A 56 -10.13 16.20 -2.17
C GLY A 56 -8.79 15.52 -2.43
N TYR A 57 -7.66 16.25 -2.42
CA TYR A 57 -6.32 15.69 -2.49
C TYR A 57 -5.65 15.78 -1.12
N SER A 58 -5.08 14.67 -0.65
CA SER A 58 -4.51 14.54 0.69
C SER A 58 -3.20 13.73 0.66
N ASN A 59 -2.63 13.49 1.82
CA ASN A 59 -1.49 12.60 1.93
C ASN A 59 -1.78 11.16 1.47
N TRP A 60 -3.05 10.76 1.45
CA TRP A 60 -3.46 9.46 0.91
C TRP A 60 -3.18 9.38 -0.59
N GLU A 61 -3.68 10.32 -1.36
CA GLU A 61 -3.45 10.40 -2.80
C GLU A 61 -1.97 10.66 -3.10
N LEU A 62 -1.33 11.57 -2.35
CA LEU A 62 0.08 11.90 -2.54
C LEU A 62 0.98 10.67 -2.36
N SER A 63 0.78 9.89 -1.30
CA SER A 63 1.57 8.68 -1.04
C SER A 63 1.35 7.61 -2.10
N ALA A 64 0.13 7.43 -2.58
CA ALA A 64 -0.20 6.53 -3.68
C ALA A 64 0.44 6.99 -5.01
N ASP A 65 0.36 8.28 -5.32
CA ASP A 65 0.95 8.84 -6.55
C ASP A 65 2.47 8.75 -6.55
N ARG A 66 3.11 8.95 -5.40
CA ARG A 66 4.55 8.77 -5.24
C ARG A 66 4.99 7.32 -5.40
N ALA A 67 4.24 6.38 -4.86
CA ALA A 67 4.48 4.96 -5.07
C ALA A 67 4.32 4.57 -6.55
N ASN A 68 3.30 5.08 -7.23
CA ASN A 68 3.12 4.87 -8.67
C ASN A 68 4.21 5.51 -9.52
N ALA A 69 4.69 6.70 -9.15
CA ALA A 69 5.83 7.32 -9.83
C ALA A 69 7.08 6.44 -9.72
N SER A 70 7.32 5.87 -8.56
CA SER A 70 8.40 4.91 -8.32
C SER A 70 8.23 3.63 -9.15
N ARG A 71 7.02 3.10 -9.25
CA ARG A 71 6.70 1.96 -10.12
C ARG A 71 7.08 2.25 -11.58
N ARG A 72 6.69 3.39 -12.10
CA ARG A 72 7.00 3.76 -13.48
C ARG A 72 8.50 3.79 -13.77
N GLU A 73 9.30 4.26 -12.82
CA GLU A 73 10.76 4.26 -12.97
C GLU A 73 11.35 2.84 -12.91
N LEU A 74 10.86 1.99 -12.03
CA LEU A 74 11.27 0.58 -11.96
C LEU A 74 10.96 -0.15 -13.28
N VAL A 75 9.77 0.06 -13.83
CA VAL A 75 9.36 -0.52 -15.10
C VAL A 75 10.20 0.02 -16.26
N SER A 76 10.52 1.31 -16.26
CA SER A 76 11.38 1.91 -17.30
C SER A 76 12.81 1.36 -17.30
N ALA A 77 13.27 0.81 -16.18
CA ALA A 77 14.54 0.11 -16.07
C ALA A 77 14.50 -1.34 -16.57
N GLY A 78 13.33 -1.81 -17.00
CA GLY A 78 13.11 -3.16 -17.52
C GLY A 78 12.41 -4.12 -16.56
N MET A 79 12.05 -3.69 -15.37
CA MET A 79 11.28 -4.54 -14.44
C MET A 79 9.91 -4.86 -15.04
N PRO A 80 9.52 -6.15 -15.17
CA PRO A 80 8.21 -6.51 -15.66
C PRO A 80 7.10 -6.02 -14.72
N ASP A 81 6.02 -5.50 -15.28
CA ASP A 81 4.88 -5.03 -14.48
C ASP A 81 4.24 -6.15 -13.63
N GLU A 82 4.27 -7.38 -14.13
CA GLU A 82 3.77 -8.58 -13.45
C GLU A 82 4.54 -8.93 -12.18
N LYS A 83 5.71 -8.35 -11.99
CA LYS A 83 6.51 -8.49 -10.77
C LYS A 83 5.89 -7.74 -9.59
N LEU A 84 5.08 -6.73 -9.86
CA LEU A 84 4.33 -5.99 -8.86
C LEU A 84 3.06 -6.73 -8.47
N VAL A 85 2.86 -6.91 -7.16
CA VAL A 85 1.62 -7.45 -6.59
C VAL A 85 0.64 -6.32 -6.29
N ARG A 86 1.16 -5.22 -5.73
CA ARG A 86 0.34 -4.07 -5.35
C ARG A 86 1.16 -2.80 -5.23
N VAL A 87 0.46 -1.68 -5.33
CA VAL A 87 0.94 -0.33 -5.01
C VAL A 87 0.01 0.25 -3.95
N VAL A 88 0.58 0.72 -2.84
CA VAL A 88 -0.19 1.16 -1.67
C VAL A 88 0.21 2.56 -1.26
N GLY A 89 -0.77 3.43 -1.07
CA GLY A 89 -0.61 4.71 -0.39
C GLY A 89 -0.98 4.58 1.08
N MET A 90 -0.02 4.77 1.97
CA MET A 90 -0.20 4.62 3.42
C MET A 90 -0.37 5.95 4.15
N ALA A 91 -0.22 7.08 3.46
CA ALA A 91 -0.18 8.40 4.10
C ALA A 91 0.75 8.39 5.33
N SER A 92 0.32 8.91 6.47
CA SER A 92 1.08 8.90 7.72
C SER A 92 0.61 7.81 8.71
N SER A 93 -0.09 6.78 8.21
CA SER A 93 -0.67 5.73 9.07
C SER A 93 0.38 4.83 9.71
N LEU A 94 1.56 4.71 9.12
CA LEU A 94 2.67 3.91 9.62
C LEU A 94 3.96 4.73 9.60
N LEU A 95 4.24 5.41 10.69
CA LEU A 95 5.44 6.22 10.84
C LEU A 95 6.66 5.35 11.15
N LEU A 96 7.78 5.66 10.51
CA LEU A 96 9.07 5.06 10.84
C LEU A 96 9.57 5.56 12.20
N GLU A 97 9.33 6.85 12.46
CA GLU A 97 9.67 7.53 13.72
C GLU A 97 8.38 8.05 14.38
N PRO A 98 7.65 7.22 15.15
CA PRO A 98 6.41 7.62 15.80
C PRO A 98 6.58 8.77 16.82
N ASP A 99 7.75 8.84 17.46
CA ASP A 99 8.07 9.89 18.45
C ASP A 99 8.41 11.23 17.81
N ASN A 100 8.68 11.24 16.50
CA ASN A 100 8.93 12.43 15.71
C ASN A 100 8.07 12.41 14.43
N PRO A 101 6.77 12.70 14.52
CA PRO A 101 5.83 12.54 13.39
C PRO A 101 6.14 13.40 12.18
N LEU A 102 6.87 14.50 12.35
CA LEU A 102 7.25 15.42 11.29
C LEU A 102 8.65 15.13 10.73
N SER A 103 9.30 14.08 11.18
CA SER A 103 10.62 13.70 10.69
C SER A 103 10.58 13.41 9.19
N PRO A 104 11.57 13.92 8.43
CA PRO A 104 11.71 13.58 7.01
C PRO A 104 11.80 12.09 6.73
N SER A 105 12.34 11.30 7.65
CA SER A 105 12.48 9.85 7.50
C SER A 105 11.14 9.10 7.48
N ASN A 106 10.05 9.73 7.90
CA ASN A 106 8.70 9.19 7.73
C ASN A 106 8.23 9.23 6.26
N ARG A 107 8.78 10.15 5.45
CA ARG A 107 8.54 10.20 4.01
C ARG A 107 9.44 9.18 3.33
N ARG A 108 8.86 8.13 2.80
CA ARG A 108 9.63 7.04 2.21
C ARG A 108 8.84 6.26 1.18
N ILE A 109 9.58 5.58 0.34
CA ILE A 109 9.09 4.52 -0.53
C ILE A 109 9.65 3.20 -0.01
N SER A 110 8.78 2.28 0.32
CA SER A 110 9.14 0.92 0.74
C SER A 110 8.96 -0.03 -0.43
N ILE A 111 10.00 -0.79 -0.71
CA ILE A 111 9.97 -1.87 -1.69
C ILE A 111 10.08 -3.18 -0.92
N LEU A 112 8.98 -3.91 -0.84
CA LEU A 112 8.89 -5.16 -0.12
C LEU A 112 9.06 -6.30 -1.11
N VAL A 113 10.16 -7.03 -0.98
CA VAL A 113 10.36 -8.29 -1.72
C VAL A 113 9.65 -9.39 -0.96
N MET A 114 8.65 -9.99 -1.59
CA MET A 114 7.75 -10.93 -0.93
C MET A 114 8.26 -12.37 -1.03
N THR A 115 8.16 -13.13 0.06
CA THR A 115 8.29 -14.57 -0.01
C THR A 115 7.11 -15.16 -0.78
N LYS A 116 7.25 -16.38 -1.31
CA LYS A 116 6.14 -17.07 -1.97
C LYS A 116 4.94 -17.25 -1.04
N GLU A 117 5.18 -17.52 0.22
CA GLU A 117 4.15 -17.68 1.25
C GLU A 117 3.40 -16.36 1.51
N ALA A 118 4.13 -15.23 1.55
CA ALA A 118 3.52 -13.91 1.71
C ALA A 118 2.70 -13.53 0.47
N GLU A 119 3.19 -13.82 -0.72
CA GLU A 119 2.47 -13.62 -1.98
C GLU A 119 1.18 -14.44 -2.01
N GLU A 120 1.24 -15.72 -1.69
CA GLU A 120 0.08 -16.60 -1.64
C GLU A 120 -0.96 -16.13 -0.62
N ARG A 121 -0.53 -15.68 0.56
CA ARG A 121 -1.43 -15.11 1.56
C ARG A 121 -2.11 -13.85 1.07
N LEU A 122 -1.39 -12.97 0.39
CA LEU A 122 -1.94 -11.72 -0.12
C LEU A 122 -2.93 -11.99 -1.26
N LEU A 123 -2.59 -12.86 -2.21
CA LEU A 123 -3.42 -13.17 -3.37
C LEU A 123 -4.49 -14.22 -3.07
N GLY A 124 -4.25 -15.11 -2.10
CA GLY A 124 -5.19 -16.14 -1.65
C GLY A 124 -6.18 -15.69 -0.59
N GLY A 125 -5.89 -14.61 0.11
CA GLY A 125 -6.75 -14.08 1.18
C GLY A 125 -8.10 -13.53 0.72
N GLU A 126 -8.26 -13.27 -0.57
CA GLU A 126 -9.57 -12.95 -1.16
C GLU A 126 -10.50 -14.16 -1.32
N ARG A 127 -10.00 -15.35 -1.02
CA ARG A 127 -10.78 -16.59 -0.97
C ARG A 127 -11.05 -17.04 0.46
N VAL A 128 -11.22 -16.13 1.39
CA VAL A 128 -12.04 -16.43 2.54
C VAL A 128 -13.46 -16.46 2.00
N ALA A 129 -13.89 -17.65 1.58
CA ALA A 129 -15.28 -17.90 1.38
C ALA A 129 -16.00 -17.39 2.64
N VAL A 130 -16.86 -16.43 2.46
CA VAL A 130 -17.88 -16.13 3.42
C VAL A 130 -18.80 -17.35 3.36
N ASP A 131 -18.39 -18.44 4.00
CA ASP A 131 -19.30 -19.51 4.41
C ASP A 131 -20.16 -18.97 5.53
N THR A 132 -20.98 -18.00 5.21
CA THR A 132 -22.13 -17.62 5.98
C THR A 132 -23.34 -18.36 5.43
N GLU A 133 -23.29 -19.66 5.48
CA GLU A 133 -24.51 -20.44 5.66
C GLU A 133 -24.69 -20.68 7.16
N THR A 134 -24.94 -19.62 7.88
CA THR A 134 -25.77 -19.73 9.07
C THR A 134 -27.18 -19.53 8.57
N GLU A 135 -27.80 -20.63 8.17
CA GLU A 135 -29.23 -20.69 7.96
C GLU A 135 -29.89 -20.13 9.22
N PRO A 136 -30.75 -19.09 9.11
CA PRO A 136 -31.44 -18.59 10.31
C PRO A 136 -32.30 -19.73 10.87
N PRO A 137 -32.32 -19.91 12.19
CA PRO A 137 -33.13 -20.98 12.79
C PRO A 137 -34.57 -20.83 12.33
N THR A 138 -35.06 -21.85 11.67
CA THR A 138 -36.44 -21.94 11.27
C THR A 138 -37.31 -21.80 12.51
N PRO A 139 -38.24 -20.84 12.59
CA PRO A 139 -39.11 -20.73 13.75
C PRO A 139 -39.94 -22.02 13.81
N SER A 140 -39.72 -22.80 14.85
CA SER A 140 -40.55 -23.95 15.19
C SER A 140 -41.97 -23.47 15.50
N ILE A 141 -42.86 -23.62 14.54
CA ILE A 141 -44.28 -23.39 14.78
C ILE A 141 -44.78 -24.59 15.58
N LEU A 142 -44.80 -24.44 16.89
CA LEU A 142 -45.51 -25.36 17.76
C LEU A 142 -47.03 -25.31 17.44
N PRO A 143 -47.67 -26.45 17.20
CA PRO A 143 -49.10 -26.45 16.99
C PRO A 143 -49.83 -25.96 18.26
N PRO A 144 -50.96 -25.29 18.13
CA PRO A 144 -51.68 -24.78 19.27
C PRO A 144 -52.16 -25.94 20.13
N LYS A 145 -51.94 -25.81 21.44
CA LYS A 145 -52.43 -26.76 22.44
C LYS A 145 -53.96 -26.89 22.33
N PRO A 146 -54.49 -28.10 22.29
CA PRO A 146 -55.96 -28.26 22.29
C PRO A 146 -56.55 -27.70 23.56
N ALA A 147 -57.63 -26.93 23.44
CA ALA A 147 -58.35 -26.39 24.53
C ALA A 147 -58.98 -27.56 25.33
N LEU A 148 -58.64 -27.63 26.61
CA LEU A 148 -59.34 -28.52 27.59
C LEU A 148 -60.76 -28.02 27.77
N ARG A 149 -61.68 -28.88 27.48
CA ARG A 149 -63.08 -28.69 27.88
C ARG A 149 -63.25 -29.08 29.37
#